data_7e0eb8c8ca153dfa31941b8795668aab
#
_entry.id   7e0eb8c8ca153dfa31941b8795668aab
#
_cell.length_a   1.000
_cell.length_b   1.000
_cell.length_c   1.000
_cell.angle_alpha   90.00
_cell.angle_beta   90.00
_cell.angle_gamma   90.00
#
_symmetry.space_group_name_H-M   'P 1'
#
loop_
_entity.id
_entity.type
_entity.pdbx_description
1 polymer ?
#
loop_
_entity_poly.entity_id
_entity_poly.type
_entity_poly.pdbx_seq_one_letter_code
_entity_poly.pdbx_strand_id
1 'polypeptide(L)'
;MNSPQTDHISESAPDDELAPGSKLLIGILVIAAFVMILNETIMSVALPTLMVDLSITATTAQWLTTGFLLTMAVVIPITGFLFQRFTLRQVFVAAMTLFTVGTLLAASAPGFELLLLGRVTQASGTAIMLPLLMTTVLTVVPAHKRGAMMGVISIVIAVAPAIGPTISGIILDSLNWRWMFWLVLPIALVAFAIGTTLVKNVTQTGRPSFDPLSVVLSALAFGGIVYGLSSLGHSAEESVVPVWLPLVVGTIALVVFVLRQVARQDQGGALLDMRPFRTPTFSVGLGMIAISMMALFGALILLPMYLQNVRGLDTLDTGLMLLPGGLLMGLLAPFVGRIFDRIGPRPLVIPGAMVVSAALWSMTVLDAQTALPLVIGIHMLLSAGLALIMTPLMTSSLGSLPTQLYSHGSAIFNTVQQLAGAAGTALFVTVMSNTAAARISDGATEVGGSEAGIHTAFLYGGAVSLVAVAASFFIRAPARSDRDAVAPAQPVH
;
A
#
# COMPACT_ATOMS: atom_id res chain seq x y z
N MET A 1 -29.67 -24.33 61.01
CA MET A 1 -28.59 -23.38 60.83
C MET A 1 -27.79 -23.83 59.61
N ASN A 2 -28.21 -23.43 58.45
CA ASN A 2 -27.50 -23.68 57.18
C ASN A 2 -26.86 -22.36 56.73
N SER A 3 -25.52 -22.35 56.71
CA SER A 3 -24.75 -21.24 56.15
C SER A 3 -24.84 -21.31 54.62
N PRO A 4 -25.05 -20.20 53.91
CA PRO A 4 -24.98 -20.19 52.46
C PRO A 4 -23.50 -20.24 52.02
N GLN A 5 -23.17 -21.25 51.20
CA GLN A 5 -21.93 -21.28 50.44
C GLN A 5 -21.93 -20.13 49.46
N THR A 6 -21.03 -19.19 49.65
CA THR A 6 -20.67 -18.19 48.64
C THR A 6 -19.84 -18.88 47.55
N ASP A 7 -20.48 -19.21 46.43
CA ASP A 7 -19.79 -19.54 45.19
C ASP A 7 -18.97 -18.32 44.79
N HIS A 8 -17.67 -18.39 44.97
CA HIS A 8 -16.71 -17.52 44.34
C HIS A 8 -16.77 -17.79 42.85
N ILE A 9 -17.59 -17.00 42.12
CA ILE A 9 -17.46 -16.87 40.68
C ILE A 9 -16.06 -16.28 40.45
N SER A 10 -15.15 -17.17 40.08
CA SER A 10 -13.83 -16.80 39.57
C SER A 10 -14.05 -15.95 38.33
N GLU A 11 -14.01 -14.66 38.51
CA GLU A 11 -13.96 -13.67 37.40
C GLU A 11 -12.66 -13.95 36.65
N SER A 12 -12.77 -14.77 35.59
CA SER A 12 -11.67 -15.00 34.65
C SER A 12 -11.29 -13.63 34.10
N ALA A 13 -10.06 -13.22 34.39
CA ALA A 13 -9.43 -12.08 33.76
C ALA A 13 -9.67 -12.16 32.23
N PRO A 14 -9.95 -11.04 31.55
CA PRO A 14 -10.20 -11.06 30.10
C PRO A 14 -9.04 -11.78 29.42
N ASP A 15 -9.36 -12.79 28.63
CA ASP A 15 -8.40 -13.61 27.86
C ASP A 15 -7.47 -12.68 27.07
N ASP A 16 -6.30 -12.43 27.63
CA ASP A 16 -5.28 -11.55 27.06
C ASP A 16 -4.55 -12.21 25.88
N GLU A 17 -4.91 -13.45 25.56
CA GLU A 17 -4.36 -14.20 24.45
C GLU A 17 -5.27 -14.18 23.22
N LEU A 18 -4.62 -14.01 22.03
CA LEU A 18 -5.27 -14.25 20.75
C LEU A 18 -5.84 -15.67 20.72
N ALA A 19 -7.09 -15.82 20.34
CA ALA A 19 -7.74 -17.13 20.23
C ALA A 19 -6.84 -18.13 19.49
N PRO A 20 -6.78 -19.38 19.92
CA PRO A 20 -6.00 -20.42 19.26
C PRO A 20 -6.35 -20.49 17.78
N GLY A 21 -5.35 -20.32 16.90
CA GLY A 21 -5.53 -20.27 15.44
C GLY A 21 -5.55 -18.87 14.83
N SER A 22 -5.81 -17.79 15.58
CA SER A 22 -5.78 -16.42 15.03
C SER A 22 -4.39 -15.99 14.60
N LYS A 23 -3.34 -16.36 15.32
CA LYS A 23 -1.94 -16.11 14.95
C LYS A 23 -1.59 -16.80 13.63
N LEU A 24 -2.02 -18.06 13.49
CA LEU A 24 -1.76 -18.84 12.28
C LEU A 24 -2.53 -18.29 11.08
N LEU A 25 -3.80 -17.90 11.25
CA LEU A 25 -4.61 -17.25 10.25
C LEU A 25 -3.92 -15.97 9.74
N ILE A 26 -3.52 -15.07 10.64
CA ILE A 26 -2.84 -13.82 10.29
C ILE A 26 -1.51 -14.12 9.59
N GLY A 27 -0.73 -15.09 10.09
CA GLY A 27 0.53 -15.49 9.49
C GLY A 27 0.39 -15.94 8.03
N ILE A 28 -0.63 -16.74 7.71
CA ILE A 28 -0.92 -17.19 6.34
C ILE A 28 -1.29 -16.00 5.44
N LEU A 29 -2.15 -15.09 5.92
CA LEU A 29 -2.54 -13.91 5.17
C LEU A 29 -1.36 -12.97 4.93
N VAL A 30 -0.45 -12.82 5.91
CA VAL A 30 0.78 -12.04 5.80
C VAL A 30 1.72 -12.62 4.75
N ILE A 31 1.94 -13.94 4.77
CA ILE A 31 2.79 -14.62 3.78
C ILE A 31 2.18 -14.49 2.38
N ALA A 32 0.89 -14.72 2.23
CA ALA A 32 0.20 -14.57 0.95
C ALA A 32 0.31 -13.15 0.42
N ALA A 33 0.05 -12.14 1.26
CA ALA A 33 0.20 -10.73 0.89
C ALA A 33 1.64 -10.38 0.51
N PHE A 34 2.63 -10.87 1.27
CA PHE A 34 4.05 -10.66 0.96
C PHE A 34 4.43 -11.19 -0.42
N VAL A 35 4.05 -12.42 -0.74
CA VAL A 35 4.32 -13.04 -2.05
C VAL A 35 3.65 -12.27 -3.19
N MET A 36 2.42 -11.79 -2.98
CA MET A 36 1.68 -11.01 -3.97
C MET A 36 2.33 -9.65 -4.24
N ILE A 37 2.73 -8.91 -3.20
CA ILE A 37 3.39 -7.61 -3.35
C ILE A 37 4.81 -7.78 -3.91
N LEU A 38 5.54 -8.82 -3.50
CA LEU A 38 6.83 -9.14 -4.07
C LEU A 38 6.72 -9.39 -5.57
N ASN A 39 5.72 -10.18 -6.01
CA ASN A 39 5.46 -10.44 -7.43
C ASN A 39 5.09 -9.16 -8.21
N GLU A 40 4.41 -8.21 -7.57
CA GLU A 40 4.12 -6.89 -8.16
C GLU A 40 5.41 -6.14 -8.51
N THR A 41 6.37 -6.11 -7.59
CA THR A 41 7.59 -5.30 -7.70
C THR A 41 8.70 -5.95 -8.55
N ILE A 42 8.75 -7.28 -8.63
CA ILE A 42 9.72 -8.01 -9.45
C ILE A 42 9.59 -7.64 -10.94
N MET A 43 8.37 -7.41 -11.42
CA MET A 43 8.09 -7.19 -12.84
C MET A 43 8.73 -5.91 -13.40
N SER A 44 8.86 -4.85 -12.61
CA SER A 44 9.40 -3.56 -13.09
C SER A 44 10.85 -3.67 -13.60
N VAL A 45 11.64 -4.55 -13.03
CA VAL A 45 13.05 -4.80 -13.43
C VAL A 45 13.13 -5.67 -14.68
N ALA A 46 12.11 -6.48 -14.96
CA ALA A 46 12.09 -7.38 -16.10
C ALA A 46 11.68 -6.73 -17.42
N LEU A 47 11.13 -5.53 -17.39
CA LEU A 47 10.60 -4.86 -18.60
C LEU A 47 11.60 -4.80 -19.77
N PRO A 48 12.88 -4.39 -19.58
CA PRO A 48 13.85 -4.37 -20.67
C PRO A 48 14.11 -5.76 -21.29
N THR A 49 14.20 -6.79 -20.46
CA THR A 49 14.39 -8.17 -20.92
C THR A 49 13.17 -8.67 -21.71
N LEU A 50 11.96 -8.33 -21.25
CA LEU A 50 10.70 -8.67 -21.94
C LEU A 50 10.56 -7.98 -23.29
N MET A 51 11.03 -6.73 -23.40
CA MET A 51 11.03 -6.00 -24.68
C MET A 51 11.84 -6.73 -25.74
N VAL A 52 13.01 -7.25 -25.35
CA VAL A 52 13.88 -8.01 -26.25
C VAL A 52 13.30 -9.39 -26.55
N ASP A 53 12.92 -10.17 -25.52
CA ASP A 53 12.49 -11.58 -25.67
C ASP A 53 11.15 -11.70 -26.43
N LEU A 54 10.21 -10.76 -26.19
CA LEU A 54 8.90 -10.76 -26.84
C LEU A 54 8.85 -9.85 -28.08
N SER A 55 9.96 -9.17 -28.42
CA SER A 55 10.04 -8.22 -29.57
C SER A 55 8.95 -7.15 -29.52
N ILE A 56 8.69 -6.57 -28.35
CA ILE A 56 7.67 -5.56 -28.10
C ILE A 56 8.29 -4.19 -27.81
N THR A 57 7.54 -3.11 -28.08
CA THR A 57 7.96 -1.74 -27.78
C THR A 57 7.92 -1.47 -26.28
N ALA A 58 8.66 -0.43 -25.83
CA ALA A 58 8.63 0.02 -24.43
C ALA A 58 7.20 0.37 -23.96
N THR A 59 6.43 1.06 -24.81
CA THR A 59 5.04 1.43 -24.54
C THR A 59 4.15 0.19 -24.36
N THR A 60 4.35 -0.86 -25.17
CA THR A 60 3.64 -2.13 -25.04
C THR A 60 4.05 -2.85 -23.74
N ALA A 61 5.35 -2.95 -23.45
CA ALA A 61 5.85 -3.60 -22.24
C ALA A 61 5.33 -2.95 -20.95
N GLN A 62 5.19 -1.62 -20.95
CA GLN A 62 4.68 -0.86 -19.81
C GLN A 62 3.25 -1.23 -19.42
N TRP A 63 2.42 -1.73 -20.35
CA TRP A 63 1.08 -2.23 -20.05
C TRP A 63 1.08 -3.38 -19.04
N LEU A 64 2.17 -4.14 -18.91
CA LEU A 64 2.30 -5.20 -17.91
C LEU A 64 2.26 -4.65 -16.47
N THR A 65 2.77 -3.44 -16.26
CA THR A 65 2.73 -2.74 -14.97
C THR A 65 1.48 -1.87 -14.85
N THR A 66 1.19 -1.07 -15.87
CA THR A 66 0.01 -0.18 -15.87
C THR A 66 -1.29 -0.96 -15.79
N GLY A 67 -1.43 -2.05 -16.55
CA GLY A 67 -2.61 -2.93 -16.51
C GLY A 67 -2.81 -3.59 -15.14
N PHE A 68 -1.71 -3.94 -14.47
CA PHE A 68 -1.74 -4.45 -13.09
C PHE A 68 -2.26 -3.37 -12.11
N LEU A 69 -1.68 -2.17 -12.13
CA LEU A 69 -2.09 -1.06 -11.26
C LEU A 69 -3.53 -0.60 -11.54
N LEU A 70 -3.94 -0.55 -12.81
CA LEU A 70 -5.32 -0.23 -13.20
C LEU A 70 -6.30 -1.26 -12.65
N THR A 71 -5.96 -2.54 -12.77
CA THR A 71 -6.81 -3.62 -12.21
C THR A 71 -6.93 -3.48 -10.70
N MET A 72 -5.83 -3.21 -9.99
CA MET A 72 -5.87 -2.95 -8.55
C MET A 72 -6.75 -1.75 -8.21
N ALA A 73 -6.60 -0.63 -8.93
CA ALA A 73 -7.39 0.58 -8.71
C ALA A 73 -8.91 0.35 -8.89
N VAL A 74 -9.29 -0.55 -9.80
CA VAL A 74 -10.70 -0.93 -10.04
C VAL A 74 -11.22 -1.91 -8.99
N VAL A 75 -10.43 -2.90 -8.59
CA VAL A 75 -10.88 -4.00 -7.73
C VAL A 75 -10.87 -3.61 -6.24
N ILE A 76 -9.89 -2.83 -5.78
CA ILE A 76 -9.78 -2.46 -4.35
C ILE A 76 -11.07 -1.80 -3.81
N PRO A 77 -11.70 -0.82 -4.46
CA PRO A 77 -12.94 -0.21 -3.97
C PRO A 77 -14.09 -1.22 -3.82
N ILE A 78 -14.11 -2.28 -4.62
CA ILE A 78 -15.15 -3.32 -4.58
C ILE A 78 -14.99 -4.24 -3.36
N THR A 79 -13.79 -4.32 -2.77
CA THR A 79 -13.49 -5.24 -1.66
C THR A 79 -14.35 -4.97 -0.43
N GLY A 80 -14.73 -3.71 -0.18
CA GLY A 80 -15.65 -3.35 0.91
C GLY A 80 -16.99 -4.09 0.82
N PHE A 81 -17.56 -4.18 -0.39
CA PHE A 81 -18.75 -4.96 -0.67
C PHE A 81 -18.49 -6.48 -0.58
N LEU A 82 -17.37 -6.96 -1.13
CA LEU A 82 -17.02 -8.38 -1.11
C LEU A 82 -16.95 -8.94 0.32
N PHE A 83 -16.35 -8.20 1.25
CA PHE A 83 -16.20 -8.62 2.66
C PHE A 83 -17.51 -8.60 3.45
N GLN A 84 -18.49 -7.84 3.00
CA GLN A 84 -19.82 -7.87 3.59
C GLN A 84 -20.69 -8.99 3.01
N ARG A 85 -20.51 -9.33 1.73
CA ARG A 85 -21.33 -10.32 1.02
C ARG A 85 -20.86 -11.75 1.22
N PHE A 86 -19.56 -11.96 1.27
CA PHE A 86 -18.92 -13.26 1.28
C PHE A 86 -18.16 -13.50 2.58
N THR A 87 -18.04 -14.78 2.95
CA THR A 87 -17.25 -15.16 4.13
C THR A 87 -15.76 -14.94 3.89
N LEU A 88 -14.99 -14.73 4.97
CA LEU A 88 -13.54 -14.56 4.92
C LEU A 88 -12.86 -15.67 4.09
N ARG A 89 -13.29 -16.94 4.30
CA ARG A 89 -12.75 -18.09 3.57
C ARG A 89 -13.06 -18.01 2.07
N GLN A 90 -14.29 -17.65 1.68
CA GLN A 90 -14.65 -17.51 0.27
C GLN A 90 -13.84 -16.44 -0.43
N VAL A 91 -13.65 -15.27 0.22
CA VAL A 91 -12.85 -14.17 -0.33
C VAL A 91 -11.38 -14.55 -0.44
N PHE A 92 -10.83 -15.22 0.59
CA PHE A 92 -9.46 -15.73 0.56
C PHE A 92 -9.25 -16.73 -0.60
N VAL A 93 -10.15 -17.70 -0.72
CA VAL A 93 -10.09 -18.71 -1.81
C VAL A 93 -10.17 -18.03 -3.17
N ALA A 94 -11.08 -17.08 -3.36
CA ALA A 94 -11.20 -16.34 -4.61
C ALA A 94 -9.91 -15.55 -4.94
N ALA A 95 -9.35 -14.81 -3.97
CA ALA A 95 -8.12 -14.03 -4.14
C ALA A 95 -6.94 -14.94 -4.50
N MET A 96 -6.75 -16.04 -3.77
CA MET A 96 -5.66 -16.99 -4.02
C MET A 96 -5.83 -17.73 -5.35
N THR A 97 -7.06 -18.09 -5.73
CA THR A 97 -7.34 -18.71 -7.04
C THR A 97 -6.97 -17.76 -8.18
N LEU A 98 -7.43 -16.50 -8.11
CA LEU A 98 -7.10 -15.48 -9.12
C LEU A 98 -5.59 -15.27 -9.22
N PHE A 99 -4.91 -15.13 -8.08
CA PHE A 99 -3.46 -14.94 -8.07
C PHE A 99 -2.70 -16.15 -8.62
N THR A 100 -3.06 -17.37 -8.19
CA THR A 100 -2.39 -18.61 -8.62
C THR A 100 -2.62 -18.89 -10.09
N VAL A 101 -3.87 -18.74 -10.58
CA VAL A 101 -4.20 -18.90 -12.00
C VAL A 101 -3.48 -17.84 -12.83
N GLY A 102 -3.51 -16.57 -12.41
CA GLY A 102 -2.79 -15.50 -13.09
C GLY A 102 -1.27 -15.73 -13.13
N THR A 103 -0.69 -16.27 -12.04
CA THR A 103 0.72 -16.65 -11.99
C THR A 103 1.05 -17.78 -12.95
N LEU A 104 0.18 -18.80 -13.05
CA LEU A 104 0.35 -19.89 -13.99
C LEU A 104 0.25 -19.43 -15.45
N LEU A 105 -0.72 -18.56 -15.76
CA LEU A 105 -0.85 -17.95 -17.09
C LEU A 105 0.39 -17.16 -17.47
N ALA A 106 0.91 -16.34 -16.54
CA ALA A 106 2.11 -15.54 -16.77
C ALA A 106 3.36 -16.42 -16.93
N ALA A 107 3.52 -17.48 -16.10
CA ALA A 107 4.64 -18.41 -16.17
C ALA A 107 4.68 -19.19 -17.48
N SER A 108 3.50 -19.52 -18.05
CA SER A 108 3.36 -20.30 -19.29
C SER A 108 3.16 -19.43 -20.54
N ALA A 109 3.23 -18.10 -20.41
CA ALA A 109 2.91 -17.18 -21.49
C ALA A 109 3.88 -17.32 -22.68
N PRO A 110 3.39 -17.63 -23.90
CA PRO A 110 4.19 -17.64 -25.12
C PRO A 110 4.44 -16.23 -25.68
N GLY A 111 3.60 -15.24 -25.31
CA GLY A 111 3.63 -13.89 -25.84
C GLY A 111 3.01 -12.88 -24.88
N PHE A 112 2.98 -11.62 -25.31
CA PHE A 112 2.55 -10.47 -24.51
C PHE A 112 1.09 -10.58 -24.04
N GLU A 113 0.16 -10.99 -24.92
CA GLU A 113 -1.28 -10.98 -24.61
C GLU A 113 -1.62 -11.89 -23.43
N LEU A 114 -1.07 -13.13 -23.43
CA LEU A 114 -1.30 -14.07 -22.33
C LEU A 114 -0.59 -13.63 -21.06
N LEU A 115 0.60 -13.04 -21.18
CA LEU A 115 1.30 -12.47 -20.05
C LEU A 115 0.50 -11.32 -19.42
N LEU A 116 -0.05 -10.40 -20.24
CA LEU A 116 -0.91 -9.31 -19.75
C LEU A 116 -2.18 -9.84 -19.09
N LEU A 117 -2.84 -10.82 -19.69
CA LEU A 117 -4.02 -11.47 -19.10
C LEU A 117 -3.66 -12.11 -17.73
N GLY A 118 -2.53 -12.78 -17.65
CA GLY A 118 -2.00 -13.33 -16.42
C GLY A 118 -1.81 -12.24 -15.35
N ARG A 119 -1.22 -11.11 -15.72
CA ARG A 119 -0.99 -9.96 -14.83
C ARG A 119 -2.30 -9.31 -14.34
N VAL A 120 -3.28 -9.11 -15.21
CA VAL A 120 -4.61 -8.61 -14.82
C VAL A 120 -5.30 -9.57 -13.84
N THR A 121 -5.20 -10.86 -14.12
CA THR A 121 -5.77 -11.89 -13.23
C THR A 121 -5.07 -11.92 -11.86
N GLN A 122 -3.73 -11.85 -11.83
CA GLN A 122 -2.94 -11.72 -10.60
C GLN A 122 -3.32 -10.47 -9.79
N ALA A 123 -3.41 -9.32 -10.48
CA ALA A 123 -3.74 -8.04 -9.85
C ALA A 123 -5.10 -8.08 -9.16
N SER A 124 -6.09 -8.77 -9.76
CA SER A 124 -7.41 -8.96 -9.15
C SER A 124 -7.33 -9.70 -7.81
N GLY A 125 -6.48 -10.72 -7.71
CA GLY A 125 -6.22 -11.44 -6.46
C GLY A 125 -5.48 -10.59 -5.44
N THR A 126 -4.43 -9.89 -5.86
CA THR A 126 -3.60 -9.02 -5.02
C THR A 126 -4.42 -7.87 -4.42
N ALA A 127 -5.29 -7.25 -5.22
CA ALA A 127 -6.16 -6.15 -4.80
C ALA A 127 -7.07 -6.51 -3.61
N ILE A 128 -7.44 -7.77 -3.48
CA ILE A 128 -8.31 -8.27 -2.41
C ILE A 128 -7.50 -8.56 -1.13
N MET A 129 -6.24 -8.99 -1.26
CA MET A 129 -5.49 -9.58 -0.14
C MET A 129 -5.14 -8.58 0.98
N LEU A 130 -4.64 -7.38 0.65
CA LEU A 130 -4.29 -6.39 1.68
C LEU A 130 -5.50 -5.88 2.47
N PRO A 131 -6.61 -5.45 1.83
CA PRO A 131 -7.82 -5.11 2.57
C PRO A 131 -8.37 -6.27 3.40
N LEU A 132 -8.25 -7.52 2.91
CA LEU A 132 -8.65 -8.72 3.64
C LEU A 132 -7.82 -8.92 4.90
N LEU A 133 -6.50 -8.80 4.79
CA LEU A 133 -5.57 -8.91 5.92
C LEU A 133 -5.84 -7.83 6.96
N MET A 134 -5.98 -6.57 6.55
CA MET A 134 -6.28 -5.44 7.44
C MET A 134 -7.60 -5.64 8.18
N THR A 135 -8.66 -5.97 7.44
CA THR A 135 -10.00 -6.21 8.02
C THR A 135 -9.98 -7.39 9.00
N THR A 136 -9.24 -8.45 8.66
CA THR A 136 -9.10 -9.62 9.56
C THR A 136 -8.41 -9.24 10.85
N VAL A 137 -7.30 -8.51 10.78
CA VAL A 137 -6.58 -8.06 11.99
C VAL A 137 -7.46 -7.17 12.86
N LEU A 138 -8.18 -6.22 12.27
CA LEU A 138 -9.10 -5.34 13.02
C LEU A 138 -10.24 -6.09 13.71
N THR A 139 -10.69 -7.20 13.10
CA THR A 139 -11.81 -8.00 13.62
C THR A 139 -11.37 -8.99 14.69
N VAL A 140 -10.19 -9.61 14.52
CA VAL A 140 -9.76 -10.76 15.35
C VAL A 140 -8.81 -10.33 16.47
N VAL A 141 -8.05 -9.25 16.29
CA VAL A 141 -7.02 -8.80 17.23
C VAL A 141 -7.61 -7.81 18.24
N PRO A 142 -7.40 -8.03 19.56
CA PRO A 142 -7.78 -7.07 20.60
C PRO A 142 -7.16 -5.69 20.35
N ALA A 143 -7.89 -4.63 20.72
CA ALA A 143 -7.50 -3.25 20.41
C ALA A 143 -6.07 -2.90 20.87
N HIS A 144 -5.67 -3.36 22.05
CA HIS A 144 -4.34 -3.09 22.64
C HIS A 144 -3.16 -3.84 21.98
N LYS A 145 -3.43 -4.78 21.05
CA LYS A 145 -2.40 -5.53 20.26
C LYS A 145 -2.45 -5.23 18.78
N ARG A 146 -3.38 -4.36 18.33
CA ARG A 146 -3.55 -4.04 16.91
C ARG A 146 -2.34 -3.34 16.31
N GLY A 147 -1.68 -2.46 17.07
CA GLY A 147 -0.48 -1.77 16.61
C GLY A 147 0.66 -2.72 16.26
N ALA A 148 0.93 -3.69 17.13
CA ALA A 148 1.94 -4.71 16.87
C ALA A 148 1.61 -5.55 15.62
N MET A 149 0.34 -5.94 15.43
CA MET A 149 -0.09 -6.71 14.26
C MET A 149 -0.09 -5.88 12.97
N MET A 150 -0.50 -4.63 13.03
CA MET A 150 -0.39 -3.70 11.90
C MET A 150 1.08 -3.42 11.54
N GLY A 151 1.98 -3.42 12.53
CA GLY A 151 3.41 -3.40 12.30
C GLY A 151 3.92 -4.59 11.48
N VAL A 152 3.36 -5.79 11.68
CA VAL A 152 3.68 -6.97 10.83
C VAL A 152 3.18 -6.77 9.40
N ILE A 153 2.00 -6.17 9.20
CA ILE A 153 1.52 -5.81 7.85
C ILE A 153 2.45 -4.79 7.20
N SER A 154 2.95 -3.82 7.97
CA SER A 154 3.89 -2.81 7.47
C SER A 154 5.21 -3.42 7.00
N ILE A 155 5.66 -4.58 7.56
CA ILE A 155 6.81 -5.33 7.01
C ILE A 155 6.53 -5.73 5.56
N VAL A 156 5.36 -6.25 5.28
CA VAL A 156 4.96 -6.69 3.93
C VAL A 156 5.04 -5.52 2.94
N ILE A 157 4.49 -4.37 3.33
CA ILE A 157 4.43 -3.17 2.49
C ILE A 157 5.83 -2.58 2.26
N ALA A 158 6.74 -2.69 3.24
CA ALA A 158 8.07 -2.08 3.16
C ALA A 158 9.13 -2.99 2.54
N VAL A 159 9.17 -4.26 2.97
CA VAL A 159 10.27 -5.19 2.64
C VAL A 159 10.08 -5.81 1.26
N ALA A 160 8.85 -6.13 0.88
CA ALA A 160 8.59 -6.76 -0.42
C ALA A 160 9.06 -5.87 -1.61
N PRO A 161 8.74 -4.56 -1.67
CA PRO A 161 9.27 -3.68 -2.69
C PRO A 161 10.80 -3.49 -2.64
N ALA A 162 11.38 -3.49 -1.45
CA ALA A 162 12.83 -3.31 -1.29
C ALA A 162 13.64 -4.52 -1.78
N ILE A 163 13.12 -5.73 -1.58
CA ILE A 163 13.79 -6.98 -2.00
C ILE A 163 13.48 -7.34 -3.45
N GLY A 164 12.33 -6.90 -3.97
CA GLY A 164 11.84 -7.24 -5.31
C GLY A 164 12.87 -7.06 -6.42
N PRO A 165 13.45 -5.87 -6.59
CA PRO A 165 14.46 -5.62 -7.61
C PRO A 165 15.70 -6.53 -7.51
N THR A 166 16.17 -6.79 -6.29
CA THR A 166 17.33 -7.67 -6.06
C THR A 166 17.03 -9.11 -6.46
N ILE A 167 15.86 -9.65 -6.07
CA ILE A 167 15.42 -11.00 -6.45
C ILE A 167 15.25 -11.08 -7.97
N SER A 168 14.63 -10.08 -8.57
CA SER A 168 14.45 -10.02 -10.02
C SER A 168 15.79 -10.02 -10.76
N GLY A 169 16.75 -9.20 -10.32
CA GLY A 169 18.09 -9.14 -10.90
C GLY A 169 18.78 -10.49 -10.88
N ILE A 170 18.80 -11.18 -9.73
CA ILE A 170 19.39 -12.51 -9.58
C ILE A 170 18.74 -13.55 -10.51
N ILE A 171 17.42 -13.52 -10.62
CA ILE A 171 16.68 -14.45 -11.50
C ILE A 171 17.00 -14.18 -12.97
N LEU A 172 17.04 -12.92 -13.38
CA LEU A 172 17.28 -12.53 -14.78
C LEU A 172 18.71 -12.75 -15.22
N ASP A 173 19.68 -12.67 -14.30
CA ASP A 173 21.09 -12.92 -14.57
C ASP A 173 21.36 -14.41 -14.83
N SER A 174 20.68 -15.32 -14.14
CA SER A 174 20.93 -16.76 -14.18
C SER A 174 19.88 -17.58 -14.93
N LEU A 175 18.67 -17.04 -15.07
CA LEU A 175 17.50 -17.73 -15.63
C LEU A 175 16.71 -16.79 -16.56
N ASN A 176 15.69 -17.31 -17.24
CA ASN A 176 14.79 -16.47 -18.01
C ASN A 176 13.67 -15.84 -17.15
N TRP A 177 13.02 -14.78 -17.65
CA TRP A 177 11.99 -14.03 -16.92
C TRP A 177 10.79 -14.87 -16.46
N ARG A 178 10.49 -15.99 -17.12
CA ARG A 178 9.38 -16.89 -16.72
C ARG A 178 9.61 -17.50 -15.34
N TRP A 179 10.87 -17.66 -14.93
CA TRP A 179 11.20 -18.17 -13.60
C TRP A 179 10.77 -17.25 -12.46
N MET A 180 10.56 -15.97 -12.71
CA MET A 180 9.96 -15.07 -11.71
C MET A 180 8.56 -15.52 -11.29
N PHE A 181 7.82 -16.12 -12.21
CA PHE A 181 6.49 -16.67 -11.94
C PHE A 181 6.55 -18.14 -11.47
N TRP A 182 7.43 -18.95 -12.08
CA TRP A 182 7.60 -20.35 -11.68
C TRP A 182 8.09 -20.50 -10.24
N LEU A 183 8.90 -19.60 -9.71
CA LEU A 183 9.36 -19.60 -8.32
C LEU A 183 8.26 -19.15 -7.35
N VAL A 184 7.41 -18.22 -7.77
CA VAL A 184 6.29 -17.73 -6.97
C VAL A 184 5.15 -18.73 -6.90
N LEU A 185 4.91 -19.48 -7.97
CA LEU A 185 3.78 -20.41 -8.10
C LEU A 185 3.73 -21.47 -6.99
N PRO A 186 4.79 -22.23 -6.67
CA PRO A 186 4.75 -23.22 -5.60
C PRO A 186 4.50 -22.59 -4.23
N ILE A 187 5.05 -21.40 -3.96
CA ILE A 187 4.81 -20.70 -2.70
C ILE A 187 3.33 -20.28 -2.59
N ALA A 188 2.76 -19.75 -3.69
CA ALA A 188 1.35 -19.41 -3.75
C ALA A 188 0.45 -20.64 -3.57
N LEU A 189 0.78 -21.77 -4.20
CA LEU A 189 0.04 -23.03 -4.06
C LEU A 189 0.08 -23.57 -2.63
N VAL A 190 1.24 -23.54 -1.98
CA VAL A 190 1.38 -23.95 -0.57
C VAL A 190 0.56 -23.04 0.35
N ALA A 191 0.69 -21.71 0.19
CA ALA A 191 -0.10 -20.73 0.94
C ALA A 191 -1.61 -20.93 0.71
N PHE A 192 -2.01 -21.22 -0.52
CA PHE A 192 -3.39 -21.50 -0.90
C PHE A 192 -3.90 -22.79 -0.23
N ALA A 193 -3.17 -23.90 -0.36
CA ALA A 193 -3.55 -25.19 0.22
C ALA A 193 -3.69 -25.09 1.76
N ILE A 194 -2.71 -24.50 2.43
CA ILE A 194 -2.72 -24.31 3.88
C ILE A 194 -3.86 -23.35 4.26
N GLY A 195 -4.03 -22.24 3.54
CA GLY A 195 -5.06 -21.26 3.83
C GLY A 195 -6.49 -21.81 3.67
N THR A 196 -6.75 -22.64 2.67
CA THR A 196 -8.08 -23.27 2.47
C THR A 196 -8.50 -24.16 3.64
N THR A 197 -7.55 -24.77 4.35
CA THR A 197 -7.82 -25.62 5.50
C THR A 197 -7.91 -24.86 6.81
N LEU A 198 -7.12 -23.79 6.96
CA LEU A 198 -6.95 -23.08 8.23
C LEU A 198 -7.74 -21.78 8.35
N VAL A 199 -8.09 -21.13 7.22
CA VAL A 199 -8.91 -19.91 7.22
C VAL A 199 -10.35 -20.28 7.61
N LYS A 200 -10.72 -19.93 8.85
CA LYS A 200 -12.08 -20.08 9.37
C LYS A 200 -12.88 -18.79 9.18
N ASN A 201 -14.19 -18.93 9.07
CA ASN A 201 -15.09 -17.78 8.98
C ASN A 201 -15.19 -17.09 10.34
N VAL A 202 -14.68 -15.86 10.43
CA VAL A 202 -14.74 -15.02 11.63
C VAL A 202 -15.63 -13.79 11.41
N THR A 203 -16.17 -13.62 10.20
CA THR A 203 -17.00 -12.47 9.80
C THR A 203 -18.46 -12.90 9.64
N GLN A 204 -19.37 -12.05 10.10
CA GLN A 204 -20.79 -12.18 9.81
C GLN A 204 -21.08 -11.60 8.43
N THR A 205 -21.69 -12.39 7.57
CA THR A 205 -22.07 -11.95 6.21
C THR A 205 -23.44 -11.33 6.21
N GLY A 206 -23.59 -10.23 5.48
CA GLY A 206 -24.86 -9.57 5.17
C GLY A 206 -25.38 -9.92 3.78
N ARG A 207 -26.46 -9.27 3.39
CA ARG A 207 -27.00 -9.30 2.02
C ARG A 207 -27.06 -7.88 1.44
N PRO A 208 -25.91 -7.18 1.27
CA PRO A 208 -25.91 -5.86 0.64
C PRO A 208 -26.40 -6.01 -0.80
N SER A 209 -27.15 -5.00 -1.28
CA SER A 209 -27.58 -4.94 -2.67
C SER A 209 -26.38 -4.68 -3.59
N PHE A 210 -26.26 -5.46 -4.67
CA PHE A 210 -25.23 -5.22 -5.67
C PHE A 210 -25.63 -4.05 -6.56
N ASP A 211 -24.72 -3.11 -6.77
CA ASP A 211 -24.91 -1.94 -7.63
C ASP A 211 -23.91 -1.92 -8.80
N PRO A 212 -24.28 -2.45 -9.97
CA PRO A 212 -23.39 -2.52 -11.13
C PRO A 212 -22.93 -1.13 -11.60
N LEU A 213 -23.80 -0.12 -11.50
CA LEU A 213 -23.45 1.25 -11.92
C LEU A 213 -22.33 1.83 -11.04
N SER A 214 -22.37 1.59 -9.72
CA SER A 214 -21.28 1.99 -8.84
C SER A 214 -19.97 1.30 -9.17
N VAL A 215 -19.99 0.05 -9.64
CA VAL A 215 -18.78 -0.68 -10.09
C VAL A 215 -18.22 0.00 -11.35
N VAL A 216 -19.04 0.31 -12.35
CA VAL A 216 -18.60 1.00 -13.57
C VAL A 216 -18.05 2.38 -13.25
N LEU A 217 -18.75 3.16 -12.41
CA LEU A 217 -18.28 4.49 -11.98
C LEU A 217 -16.96 4.41 -11.22
N SER A 218 -16.78 3.42 -10.35
CA SER A 218 -15.52 3.16 -9.63
C SER A 218 -14.39 2.84 -10.61
N ALA A 219 -14.65 1.96 -11.58
CA ALA A 219 -13.66 1.61 -12.61
C ALA A 219 -13.23 2.83 -13.44
N LEU A 220 -14.18 3.64 -13.88
CA LEU A 220 -13.89 4.87 -14.64
C LEU A 220 -13.18 5.92 -13.77
N ALA A 221 -13.58 6.06 -12.50
CA ALA A 221 -13.00 7.03 -11.57
C ALA A 221 -11.53 6.69 -11.27
N PHE A 222 -11.32 5.54 -10.64
CA PHE A 222 -9.98 5.17 -10.17
C PHE A 222 -9.08 4.73 -11.31
N GLY A 223 -9.61 3.97 -12.28
CA GLY A 223 -8.87 3.59 -13.49
C GLY A 223 -8.50 4.79 -14.34
N GLY A 224 -9.42 5.72 -14.57
CA GLY A 224 -9.17 6.94 -15.34
C GLY A 224 -8.12 7.85 -14.68
N ILE A 225 -8.18 8.02 -13.35
CA ILE A 225 -7.19 8.83 -12.61
C ILE A 225 -5.82 8.15 -12.64
N VAL A 226 -5.73 6.86 -12.32
CA VAL A 226 -4.44 6.13 -12.31
C VAL A 226 -3.81 6.10 -13.70
N TYR A 227 -4.60 5.81 -14.74
CA TYR A 227 -4.11 5.84 -16.12
C TYR A 227 -3.64 7.23 -16.53
N GLY A 228 -4.44 8.26 -16.27
CA GLY A 228 -4.07 9.64 -16.58
C GLY A 228 -2.81 10.11 -15.85
N LEU A 229 -2.68 9.77 -14.55
CA LEU A 229 -1.47 10.07 -13.77
C LEU A 229 -0.25 9.32 -14.32
N SER A 230 -0.39 8.03 -14.65
CA SER A 230 0.71 7.24 -15.22
C SER A 230 1.17 7.76 -16.59
N SER A 231 0.27 8.40 -17.33
CA SER A 231 0.57 8.95 -18.68
C SER A 231 1.23 10.33 -18.63
N LEU A 232 1.24 11.05 -17.49
CA LEU A 232 1.83 12.39 -17.37
C LEU A 232 3.35 12.41 -17.61
N GLY A 233 4.04 11.29 -17.42
CA GLY A 233 5.48 11.15 -17.63
C GLY A 233 5.91 10.81 -19.06
N HIS A 234 4.95 10.64 -20.00
CA HIS A 234 5.21 10.22 -21.38
C HIS A 234 5.08 11.39 -22.35
N SER A 235 5.82 11.32 -23.48
CA SER A 235 5.68 12.28 -24.57
C SER A 235 4.28 12.21 -25.19
N ALA A 236 3.72 13.36 -25.55
CA ALA A 236 2.37 13.47 -26.13
C ALA A 236 2.21 12.67 -27.45
N GLU A 237 3.32 12.38 -28.14
CA GLU A 237 3.36 11.61 -29.39
C GLU A 237 3.17 10.10 -29.17
N GLU A 238 3.44 9.58 -27.98
CA GLU A 238 3.30 8.16 -27.63
C GLU A 238 1.93 7.80 -27.04
N SER A 239 1.13 8.78 -26.66
CA SER A 239 -0.16 8.55 -26.03
C SER A 239 -1.30 8.39 -27.04
N VAL A 240 -1.98 7.24 -27.00
CA VAL A 240 -3.17 6.95 -27.83
C VAL A 240 -4.32 7.92 -27.55
N VAL A 241 -4.37 8.52 -26.38
CA VAL A 241 -5.44 9.41 -25.89
C VAL A 241 -4.78 10.63 -25.23
N PRO A 242 -5.28 11.87 -25.45
CA PRO A 242 -4.78 13.05 -24.77
C PRO A 242 -4.75 12.85 -23.25
N VAL A 243 -3.61 13.10 -22.60
CA VAL A 243 -3.35 12.80 -21.18
C VAL A 243 -4.38 13.42 -20.22
N TRP A 244 -4.92 14.60 -20.57
CA TRP A 244 -5.94 15.25 -19.75
C TRP A 244 -7.31 14.56 -19.79
N LEU A 245 -7.64 13.81 -20.86
CA LEU A 245 -8.97 13.21 -21.04
C LEU A 245 -9.27 12.13 -19.99
N PRO A 246 -8.39 11.13 -19.72
CA PRO A 246 -8.60 10.16 -18.65
C PRO A 246 -8.71 10.82 -17.27
N LEU A 247 -7.94 11.89 -17.00
CA LEU A 247 -8.00 12.63 -15.74
C LEU A 247 -9.34 13.33 -15.54
N VAL A 248 -9.85 14.01 -16.57
CA VAL A 248 -11.13 14.70 -16.53
C VAL A 248 -12.28 13.69 -16.37
N VAL A 249 -12.30 12.65 -17.21
CA VAL A 249 -13.31 11.59 -17.15
C VAL A 249 -13.27 10.89 -15.79
N GLY A 250 -12.07 10.54 -15.32
CA GLY A 250 -11.87 9.90 -14.02
C GLY A 250 -12.34 10.79 -12.85
N THR A 251 -12.02 12.09 -12.89
CA THR A 251 -12.45 13.04 -11.86
C THR A 251 -13.97 13.23 -11.85
N ILE A 252 -14.59 13.39 -13.01
CA ILE A 252 -16.06 13.49 -13.11
C ILE A 252 -16.71 12.19 -12.59
N ALA A 253 -16.21 11.04 -13.04
CA ALA A 253 -16.71 9.75 -12.59
C ALA A 253 -16.52 9.57 -11.07
N LEU A 254 -15.42 10.05 -10.47
CA LEU A 254 -15.19 10.03 -9.02
C LEU A 254 -16.22 10.87 -8.28
N VAL A 255 -16.50 12.10 -8.74
CA VAL A 255 -17.51 12.95 -8.14
C VAL A 255 -18.89 12.27 -8.18
N VAL A 256 -19.28 11.77 -9.36
CA VAL A 256 -20.58 11.06 -9.52
C VAL A 256 -20.60 9.79 -8.64
N PHE A 257 -19.51 9.03 -8.59
CA PHE A 257 -19.38 7.86 -7.72
C PHE A 257 -19.60 8.23 -6.26
N VAL A 258 -18.88 9.24 -5.73
CA VAL A 258 -18.99 9.66 -4.33
C VAL A 258 -20.41 10.13 -4.00
N LEU A 259 -21.00 10.98 -4.83
CA LEU A 259 -22.38 11.43 -4.64
C LEU A 259 -23.37 10.26 -4.58
N ARG A 260 -23.19 9.28 -5.48
CA ARG A 260 -24.00 8.06 -5.51
C ARG A 260 -23.82 7.21 -4.25
N GLN A 261 -22.56 7.03 -3.77
CA GLN A 261 -22.30 6.28 -2.54
C GLN A 261 -22.96 6.95 -1.33
N VAL A 262 -22.82 8.28 -1.20
CA VAL A 262 -23.47 9.05 -0.11
C VAL A 262 -24.99 8.90 -0.15
N ALA A 263 -25.61 8.92 -1.33
CA ALA A 263 -27.06 8.75 -1.47
C ALA A 263 -27.54 7.33 -1.13
N ARG A 264 -26.69 6.30 -1.27
CA ARG A 264 -27.06 4.89 -1.08
C ARG A 264 -26.62 4.29 0.26
N GLN A 265 -25.67 4.92 0.98
CA GLN A 265 -25.07 4.36 2.19
C GLN A 265 -26.08 4.12 3.31
N ASP A 266 -27.12 4.99 3.45
CA ASP A 266 -28.13 4.87 4.50
C ASP A 266 -29.15 3.74 4.20
N GLN A 267 -29.21 3.29 2.94
CA GLN A 267 -30.08 2.19 2.50
C GLN A 267 -29.31 0.83 2.49
N GLY A 268 -28.06 0.79 2.94
CA GLY A 268 -27.22 -0.41 2.92
C GLY A 268 -26.85 -0.88 1.50
N GLY A 269 -27.00 -0.02 0.49
CA GLY A 269 -26.72 -0.33 -0.92
C GLY A 269 -25.45 0.31 -1.47
N ALA A 270 -24.62 0.91 -0.65
CA ALA A 270 -23.35 1.51 -1.07
C ALA A 270 -22.30 0.44 -1.36
N LEU A 271 -21.61 0.54 -2.52
CA LEU A 271 -20.46 -0.28 -2.84
C LEU A 271 -19.30 0.04 -1.88
N LEU A 272 -19.10 1.33 -1.62
CA LEU A 272 -18.07 1.86 -0.71
C LEU A 272 -18.71 2.91 0.19
N ASP A 273 -18.87 2.59 1.46
CA ASP A 273 -19.49 3.49 2.43
C ASP A 273 -18.59 4.69 2.73
N MET A 274 -19.10 5.90 2.62
CA MET A 274 -18.34 7.15 2.85
C MET A 274 -18.40 7.64 4.31
N ARG A 275 -19.14 6.96 5.20
CA ARG A 275 -19.23 7.33 6.62
C ARG A 275 -17.88 7.30 7.36
N PRO A 276 -16.84 6.51 7.00
CA PRO A 276 -15.51 6.63 7.59
C PRO A 276 -14.94 8.04 7.55
N PHE A 277 -15.23 8.84 6.51
CA PHE A 277 -14.79 10.22 6.40
C PHE A 277 -15.43 11.17 7.43
N ARG A 278 -16.52 10.78 8.08
CA ARG A 278 -17.12 11.54 9.18
C ARG A 278 -16.30 11.43 10.48
N THR A 279 -15.38 10.49 10.56
CA THR A 279 -14.48 10.30 11.70
C THR A 279 -13.21 11.13 11.47
N PRO A 280 -12.96 12.22 12.24
CA PRO A 280 -11.81 13.11 12.00
C PRO A 280 -10.47 12.39 12.07
N THR A 281 -10.31 11.46 13.01
CA THR A 281 -9.08 10.64 13.14
C THR A 281 -8.81 9.82 11.89
N PHE A 282 -9.84 9.24 11.27
CA PHE A 282 -9.71 8.51 10.01
C PHE A 282 -9.31 9.46 8.87
N SER A 283 -10.01 10.57 8.70
CA SER A 283 -9.80 11.50 7.58
C SER A 283 -8.42 12.19 7.62
N VAL A 284 -8.00 12.67 8.80
CA VAL A 284 -6.67 13.27 8.98
C VAL A 284 -5.57 12.22 8.76
N GLY A 285 -5.72 11.03 9.36
CA GLY A 285 -4.76 9.95 9.19
C GLY A 285 -4.66 9.48 7.73
N LEU A 286 -5.80 9.38 7.03
CA LEU A 286 -5.83 9.03 5.61
C LEU A 286 -5.12 10.07 4.73
N GLY A 287 -5.34 11.37 4.99
CA GLY A 287 -4.62 12.45 4.30
C GLY A 287 -3.11 12.40 4.52
N MET A 288 -2.67 12.13 5.74
CA MET A 288 -1.25 11.96 6.04
C MET A 288 -0.64 10.71 5.39
N ILE A 289 -1.39 9.60 5.36
CA ILE A 289 -0.96 8.40 4.62
C ILE A 289 -0.82 8.71 3.14
N ALA A 290 -1.73 9.46 2.54
CA ALA A 290 -1.63 9.86 1.15
C ALA A 290 -0.32 10.64 0.87
N ILE A 291 0.00 11.65 1.68
CA ILE A 291 1.25 12.43 1.54
C ILE A 291 2.47 11.52 1.74
N SER A 292 2.43 10.62 2.72
CA SER A 292 3.54 9.71 3.00
C SER A 292 3.75 8.68 1.88
N MET A 293 2.68 8.20 1.25
CA MET A 293 2.76 7.33 0.07
C MET A 293 3.32 8.08 -1.15
N MET A 294 2.91 9.33 -1.36
CA MET A 294 3.52 10.17 -2.39
C MET A 294 5.03 10.29 -2.19
N ALA A 295 5.48 10.57 -0.97
CA ALA A 295 6.90 10.67 -0.64
C ALA A 295 7.65 9.35 -0.85
N LEU A 296 7.06 8.22 -0.40
CA LEU A 296 7.64 6.90 -0.56
C LEU A 296 7.83 6.53 -2.04
N PHE A 297 6.77 6.62 -2.84
CA PHE A 297 6.83 6.25 -4.26
C PHE A 297 7.67 7.23 -5.07
N GLY A 298 7.66 8.53 -4.70
CA GLY A 298 8.57 9.50 -5.29
C GLY A 298 10.03 9.15 -5.04
N ALA A 299 10.41 8.84 -3.81
CA ALA A 299 11.76 8.43 -3.48
C ALA A 299 12.16 7.09 -4.11
N LEU A 300 11.25 6.12 -4.20
CA LEU A 300 11.49 4.82 -4.85
C LEU A 300 11.79 4.95 -6.34
N ILE A 301 11.41 6.05 -6.98
CA ILE A 301 11.69 6.30 -8.40
C ILE A 301 12.87 7.25 -8.57
N LEU A 302 12.90 8.36 -7.85
CA LEU A 302 13.94 9.37 -8.02
C LEU A 302 15.32 8.91 -7.53
N LEU A 303 15.39 8.16 -6.42
CA LEU A 303 16.68 7.70 -5.89
C LEU A 303 17.40 6.72 -6.82
N PRO A 304 16.75 5.68 -7.40
CA PRO A 304 17.36 4.88 -8.44
C PRO A 304 17.81 5.69 -9.65
N MET A 305 16.98 6.65 -10.11
CA MET A 305 17.34 7.51 -11.24
C MET A 305 18.57 8.38 -10.94
N TYR A 306 18.65 8.93 -9.73
CA TYR A 306 19.85 9.65 -9.28
C TYR A 306 21.08 8.73 -9.26
N LEU A 307 20.98 7.56 -8.67
CA LEU A 307 22.11 6.63 -8.56
C LEU A 307 22.59 6.12 -9.92
N GLN A 308 21.68 5.89 -10.88
CA GLN A 308 22.01 5.40 -12.22
C GLN A 308 22.41 6.53 -13.16
N ASN A 309 21.61 7.59 -13.29
CA ASN A 309 21.80 8.62 -14.32
C ASN A 309 22.81 9.70 -13.91
N VAL A 310 22.93 10.02 -12.59
CA VAL A 310 23.84 11.07 -12.09
C VAL A 310 25.13 10.42 -11.55
N ARG A 311 25.01 9.28 -10.83
CA ARG A 311 26.17 8.61 -10.22
C ARG A 311 26.78 7.50 -11.09
N GLY A 312 26.09 7.09 -12.18
CA GLY A 312 26.59 6.07 -13.10
C GLY A 312 26.65 4.65 -12.53
N LEU A 313 25.90 4.36 -11.45
CA LEU A 313 25.85 3.04 -10.84
C LEU A 313 25.02 2.07 -11.68
N ASP A 314 25.35 0.81 -11.65
CA ASP A 314 24.53 -0.23 -12.27
C ASP A 314 23.26 -0.53 -11.45
N THR A 315 22.39 -1.35 -12.01
CA THR A 315 21.09 -1.68 -11.40
C THR A 315 21.23 -2.50 -10.11
N LEU A 316 22.25 -3.38 -10.04
CA LEU A 316 22.48 -4.22 -8.87
C LEU A 316 22.99 -3.37 -7.70
N ASP A 317 24.00 -2.53 -7.94
CA ASP A 317 24.55 -1.62 -6.93
C ASP A 317 23.47 -0.65 -6.43
N THR A 318 22.66 -0.11 -7.33
CA THR A 318 21.50 0.73 -6.98
C THR A 318 20.55 -0.02 -6.04
N GLY A 319 20.18 -1.25 -6.36
CA GLY A 319 19.31 -2.08 -5.53
C GLY A 319 19.90 -2.36 -4.15
N LEU A 320 21.20 -2.70 -4.10
CA LEU A 320 21.92 -2.96 -2.83
C LEU A 320 21.99 -1.70 -1.95
N MET A 321 22.10 -0.50 -2.54
CA MET A 321 22.12 0.76 -1.80
C MET A 321 20.77 1.14 -1.21
N LEU A 322 19.66 0.76 -1.85
CA LEU A 322 18.31 1.05 -1.36
C LEU A 322 17.81 -0.02 -0.37
N LEU A 323 18.38 -1.22 -0.41
CA LEU A 323 17.98 -2.34 0.45
C LEU A 323 18.04 -2.01 1.96
N PRO A 324 19.08 -1.35 2.51
CA PRO A 324 19.14 -1.03 3.95
C PRO A 324 17.96 -0.19 4.44
N GLY A 325 17.49 0.78 3.63
CA GLY A 325 16.34 1.61 3.99
C GLY A 325 15.04 0.79 4.08
N GLY A 326 14.74 -0.04 3.08
CA GLY A 326 13.57 -0.90 3.09
C GLY A 326 13.58 -1.93 4.22
N LEU A 327 14.73 -2.55 4.49
CA LEU A 327 14.90 -3.46 5.62
C LEU A 327 14.73 -2.75 6.97
N LEU A 328 15.31 -1.56 7.13
CA LEU A 328 15.14 -0.75 8.34
C LEU A 328 13.68 -0.41 8.59
N MET A 329 12.96 0.04 7.55
CA MET A 329 11.52 0.34 7.63
C MET A 329 10.72 -0.89 8.09
N GLY A 330 10.98 -2.05 7.49
CA GLY A 330 10.31 -3.29 7.85
C GLY A 330 10.62 -3.75 9.26
N LEU A 331 11.89 -3.73 9.66
CA LEU A 331 12.33 -4.14 10.99
C LEU A 331 11.79 -3.22 12.10
N LEU A 332 11.73 -1.92 11.85
CA LEU A 332 11.20 -0.95 12.82
C LEU A 332 9.68 -1.06 13.02
N ALA A 333 8.93 -1.46 11.99
CA ALA A 333 7.47 -1.43 12.01
C ALA A 333 6.81 -2.19 13.19
N PRO A 334 7.21 -3.43 13.56
CA PRO A 334 6.63 -4.11 14.73
C PRO A 334 7.00 -3.46 16.06
N PHE A 335 8.19 -2.86 16.16
CA PHE A 335 8.60 -2.15 17.37
C PHE A 335 7.80 -0.86 17.53
N VAL A 336 7.64 -0.10 16.44
CA VAL A 336 6.80 1.09 16.38
C VAL A 336 5.35 0.73 16.73
N GLY A 337 4.83 -0.38 16.22
CA GLY A 337 3.50 -0.87 16.56
C GLY A 337 3.31 -1.17 18.05
N ARG A 338 4.30 -1.82 18.69
CA ARG A 338 4.26 -2.08 20.14
C ARG A 338 4.36 -0.80 20.97
N ILE A 339 5.18 0.15 20.53
CA ILE A 339 5.29 1.46 21.18
C ILE A 339 3.97 2.22 21.03
N PHE A 340 3.37 2.20 19.83
CA PHE A 340 2.06 2.78 19.57
C PHE A 340 0.99 2.21 20.51
N ASP A 341 0.95 0.90 20.74
CA ASP A 341 -0.03 0.27 21.64
C ASP A 341 0.09 0.80 23.08
N ARG A 342 1.28 1.30 23.49
CA ARG A 342 1.54 1.81 24.85
C ARG A 342 1.29 3.32 24.96
N ILE A 343 1.77 4.11 24.00
CA ILE A 343 1.81 5.58 24.11
C ILE A 343 0.92 6.32 23.12
N GLY A 344 0.28 5.58 22.19
CA GLY A 344 -0.59 6.13 21.15
C GLY A 344 0.16 6.76 19.96
N PRO A 345 -0.59 7.41 19.02
CA PRO A 345 -0.04 7.85 17.74
C PRO A 345 0.84 9.12 17.82
N ARG A 346 0.49 10.12 18.62
CA ARG A 346 1.13 11.44 18.61
C ARG A 346 2.64 11.42 18.82
N PRO A 347 3.17 10.72 19.85
CA PRO A 347 4.62 10.72 20.13
C PRO A 347 5.45 10.04 19.03
N LEU A 348 4.82 9.29 18.12
CA LEU A 348 5.47 8.62 17.01
C LEU A 348 5.30 9.37 15.70
N VAL A 349 4.08 9.83 15.40
CA VAL A 349 3.76 10.44 14.11
C VAL A 349 4.36 11.85 13.97
N ILE A 350 4.36 12.65 15.02
CA ILE A 350 4.94 14.01 14.95
C ILE A 350 6.45 13.95 14.64
N PRO A 351 7.30 13.26 15.44
CA PRO A 351 8.71 13.15 15.09
C PRO A 351 8.93 12.39 13.77
N GLY A 352 8.11 11.39 13.45
CA GLY A 352 8.16 10.69 12.17
C GLY A 352 7.97 11.64 10.98
N ALA A 353 6.97 12.54 11.04
CA ALA A 353 6.72 13.53 10.00
C ALA A 353 7.88 14.53 9.86
N MET A 354 8.47 14.96 10.99
CA MET A 354 9.66 15.82 10.98
C MET A 354 10.86 15.12 10.34
N VAL A 355 11.08 13.83 10.65
CA VAL A 355 12.18 13.02 10.10
C VAL A 355 12.00 12.83 8.60
N VAL A 356 10.78 12.49 8.12
CA VAL A 356 10.47 12.37 6.68
C VAL A 356 10.74 13.70 5.98
N SER A 357 10.26 14.81 6.55
CA SER A 357 10.50 16.14 5.99
C SER A 357 11.99 16.47 5.92
N ALA A 358 12.73 16.25 7.02
CA ALA A 358 14.18 16.49 7.06
C ALA A 358 14.93 15.64 6.02
N ALA A 359 14.56 14.37 5.83
CA ALA A 359 15.14 13.51 4.83
C ALA A 359 14.87 14.02 3.40
N LEU A 360 13.64 14.41 3.08
CA LEU A 360 13.30 14.96 1.76
C LEU A 360 14.03 16.27 1.48
N TRP A 361 14.13 17.16 2.46
CA TRP A 361 14.93 18.39 2.35
C TRP A 361 16.43 18.07 2.20
N SER A 362 16.96 17.07 2.90
CA SER A 362 18.35 16.63 2.71
C SER A 362 18.60 16.07 1.31
N MET A 363 17.58 15.48 0.65
CA MET A 363 17.69 15.00 -0.73
C MET A 363 17.77 16.14 -1.76
N THR A 364 17.38 17.37 -1.41
CA THR A 364 17.47 18.52 -2.33
C THR A 364 18.91 19.00 -2.56
N VAL A 365 19.87 18.55 -1.79
CA VAL A 365 21.28 18.95 -1.91
C VAL A 365 22.19 17.81 -2.38
N LEU A 366 21.61 16.71 -2.86
CA LEU A 366 22.37 15.59 -3.43
C LEU A 366 22.95 16.00 -4.79
N ASP A 367 24.25 15.84 -4.98
CA ASP A 367 24.98 16.14 -6.21
C ASP A 367 25.78 14.94 -6.73
N ALA A 368 26.44 15.08 -7.89
CA ALA A 368 27.27 14.05 -8.46
C ALA A 368 28.50 13.67 -7.60
N GLN A 369 28.84 14.45 -6.57
CA GLN A 369 30.00 14.25 -5.70
C GLN A 369 29.61 13.78 -4.30
N THR A 370 28.32 13.77 -3.97
CA THR A 370 27.83 13.35 -2.65
C THR A 370 28.28 11.94 -2.31
N ALA A 371 28.89 11.74 -1.13
CA ALA A 371 29.38 10.44 -0.71
C ALA A 371 28.23 9.43 -0.60
N LEU A 372 28.40 8.25 -1.22
CA LEU A 372 27.36 7.20 -1.27
C LEU A 372 26.85 6.77 0.12
N PRO A 373 27.71 6.65 1.19
CA PRO A 373 27.19 6.36 2.53
C PRO A 373 26.22 7.44 3.08
N LEU A 374 26.38 8.70 2.66
CA LEU A 374 25.45 9.76 3.05
C LEU A 374 24.10 9.60 2.35
N VAL A 375 24.09 9.24 1.06
CA VAL A 375 22.85 8.93 0.31
C VAL A 375 22.09 7.80 0.98
N ILE A 376 22.78 6.71 1.33
CA ILE A 376 22.21 5.56 2.06
C ILE A 376 21.65 6.04 3.41
N GLY A 377 22.40 6.84 4.16
CA GLY A 377 21.98 7.38 5.45
C GLY A 377 20.70 8.22 5.36
N ILE A 378 20.60 9.10 4.35
CA ILE A 378 19.41 9.91 4.11
C ILE A 378 18.21 9.02 3.72
N HIS A 379 18.42 8.00 2.89
CA HIS A 379 17.37 7.03 2.54
C HIS A 379 16.91 6.21 3.76
N MET A 380 17.85 5.78 4.61
CA MET A 380 17.52 5.10 5.86
C MET A 380 16.75 6.05 6.83
N LEU A 381 17.09 7.33 6.87
CA LEU A 381 16.37 8.33 7.66
C LEU A 381 14.94 8.50 7.17
N LEU A 382 14.73 8.60 5.84
CA LEU A 382 13.39 8.64 5.24
C LEU A 382 12.59 7.39 5.63
N SER A 383 13.19 6.22 5.49
CA SER A 383 12.57 4.94 5.78
C SER A 383 12.20 4.79 7.27
N ALA A 384 13.05 5.24 8.17
CA ALA A 384 12.76 5.28 9.61
C ALA A 384 11.60 6.23 9.94
N GLY A 385 11.57 7.42 9.33
CA GLY A 385 10.48 8.36 9.48
C GLY A 385 9.15 7.80 8.98
N LEU A 386 9.15 7.14 7.82
CA LEU A 386 7.97 6.48 7.27
C LEU A 386 7.49 5.33 8.18
N ALA A 387 8.38 4.53 8.77
CA ALA A 387 7.99 3.50 9.73
C ALA A 387 7.27 4.08 10.95
N LEU A 388 7.75 5.24 11.47
CA LEU A 388 7.14 5.96 12.59
C LEU A 388 5.76 6.52 12.26
N ILE A 389 5.44 6.73 10.99
CA ILE A 389 4.16 7.29 10.53
C ILE A 389 3.17 6.19 10.13
N MET A 390 3.61 5.26 9.26
CA MET A 390 2.71 4.31 8.58
C MET A 390 1.93 3.44 9.55
N THR A 391 2.62 2.72 10.43
CA THR A 391 2.00 1.79 11.38
C THR A 391 1.03 2.49 12.34
N PRO A 392 1.41 3.60 13.03
CA PRO A 392 0.50 4.33 13.92
C PRO A 392 -0.71 4.92 13.19
N LEU A 393 -0.53 5.50 12.00
CA LEU A 393 -1.64 6.10 11.25
C LEU A 393 -2.61 5.03 10.77
N MET A 394 -2.11 3.92 10.22
CA MET A 394 -2.95 2.81 9.78
C MET A 394 -3.77 2.25 10.95
N THR A 395 -3.13 2.02 12.09
CA THR A 395 -3.80 1.47 13.28
C THR A 395 -4.81 2.44 13.88
N SER A 396 -4.45 3.72 14.05
CA SER A 396 -5.33 4.72 14.67
C SER A 396 -6.49 5.09 13.75
N SER A 397 -6.26 5.24 12.44
CA SER A 397 -7.30 5.61 11.48
C SER A 397 -8.35 4.51 11.37
N LEU A 398 -7.93 3.29 11.06
CA LEU A 398 -8.85 2.16 10.93
C LEU A 398 -9.46 1.76 12.26
N GLY A 399 -8.69 1.78 13.34
CA GLY A 399 -9.16 1.43 14.69
C GLY A 399 -10.15 2.44 15.29
N SER A 400 -10.24 3.66 14.73
CA SER A 400 -11.23 4.67 15.16
C SER A 400 -12.63 4.46 14.57
N LEU A 401 -12.77 3.53 13.64
CA LEU A 401 -14.04 3.24 12.98
C LEU A 401 -14.89 2.24 13.79
N PRO A 402 -16.21 2.30 13.67
CA PRO A 402 -17.08 1.20 14.12
C PRO A 402 -16.79 -0.08 13.35
N THR A 403 -16.99 -1.23 14.00
CA THR A 403 -16.68 -2.56 13.44
C THR A 403 -17.34 -2.80 12.07
N GLN A 404 -18.58 -2.30 11.89
CA GLN A 404 -19.33 -2.44 10.64
C GLN A 404 -18.68 -1.71 9.46
N LEU A 405 -17.81 -0.72 9.74
CA LEU A 405 -17.13 0.07 8.73
C LEU A 405 -15.68 -0.37 8.46
N TYR A 406 -15.15 -1.40 9.15
CA TYR A 406 -13.77 -1.85 8.98
C TYR A 406 -13.45 -2.27 7.54
N SER A 407 -14.35 -3.00 6.89
CA SER A 407 -14.19 -3.44 5.50
C SER A 407 -14.15 -2.26 4.52
N HIS A 408 -15.07 -1.31 4.67
CA HIS A 408 -15.08 -0.11 3.84
C HIS A 408 -13.90 0.81 4.15
N GLY A 409 -13.55 1.00 5.43
CA GLY A 409 -12.39 1.76 5.85
C GLY A 409 -11.09 1.19 5.27
N SER A 410 -10.90 -0.12 5.31
CA SER A 410 -9.73 -0.79 4.72
C SER A 410 -9.69 -0.64 3.19
N ALA A 411 -10.84 -0.74 2.52
CA ALA A 411 -10.93 -0.53 1.08
C ALA A 411 -10.58 0.92 0.70
N ILE A 412 -11.15 1.93 1.38
CA ILE A 412 -10.82 3.35 1.19
C ILE A 412 -9.33 3.59 1.42
N PHE A 413 -8.79 3.05 2.52
CA PHE A 413 -7.40 3.22 2.90
C PHE A 413 -6.44 2.72 1.80
N ASN A 414 -6.66 1.49 1.31
CA ASN A 414 -5.85 0.93 0.24
C ASN A 414 -6.05 1.65 -1.11
N THR A 415 -7.29 2.06 -1.43
CA THR A 415 -7.56 2.85 -2.65
C THR A 415 -6.79 4.16 -2.63
N VAL A 416 -6.82 4.89 -1.51
CA VAL A 416 -6.09 6.16 -1.36
C VAL A 416 -4.59 5.94 -1.40
N GLN A 417 -4.06 4.87 -0.82
CA GLN A 417 -2.64 4.52 -0.95
C GLN A 417 -2.22 4.34 -2.42
N GLN A 418 -3.01 3.61 -3.22
CA GLN A 418 -2.71 3.41 -4.64
C GLN A 418 -2.78 4.72 -5.44
N LEU A 419 -3.83 5.52 -5.23
CA LEU A 419 -3.95 6.83 -5.88
C LEU A 419 -2.81 7.77 -5.49
N ALA A 420 -2.44 7.81 -4.22
CA ALA A 420 -1.36 8.63 -3.71
C ALA A 420 0.00 8.17 -4.24
N GLY A 421 0.22 6.87 -4.36
CA GLY A 421 1.41 6.31 -5.02
C GLY A 421 1.52 6.75 -6.47
N ALA A 422 0.44 6.60 -7.24
CA ALA A 422 0.38 7.04 -8.64
C ALA A 422 0.57 8.58 -8.76
N ALA A 423 -0.08 9.35 -7.89
CA ALA A 423 0.05 10.82 -7.88
C ALA A 423 1.48 11.27 -7.50
N GLY A 424 2.09 10.60 -6.52
CA GLY A 424 3.48 10.85 -6.14
C GLY A 424 4.43 10.58 -7.30
N THR A 425 4.35 9.40 -7.88
CA THR A 425 5.12 9.03 -9.09
C THR A 425 4.96 10.08 -10.20
N ALA A 426 3.71 10.42 -10.55
CA ALA A 426 3.43 11.39 -11.59
C ALA A 426 4.02 12.77 -11.28
N LEU A 427 3.82 13.27 -10.05
CA LEU A 427 4.35 14.55 -9.63
C LEU A 427 5.88 14.61 -9.77
N PHE A 428 6.56 13.65 -9.16
CA PHE A 428 8.02 13.65 -9.09
C PHE A 428 8.66 13.44 -10.47
N VAL A 429 8.15 12.50 -11.26
CA VAL A 429 8.66 12.24 -12.61
C VAL A 429 8.39 13.43 -13.54
N THR A 430 7.19 14.02 -13.52
CA THR A 430 6.85 15.17 -14.39
C THR A 430 7.70 16.38 -14.03
N VAL A 431 7.85 16.72 -12.75
CA VAL A 431 8.69 17.85 -12.32
C VAL A 431 10.15 17.62 -12.72
N MET A 432 10.66 16.41 -12.48
CA MET A 432 12.02 16.04 -12.85
C MET A 432 12.24 16.16 -14.37
N SER A 433 11.39 15.53 -15.19
CA SER A 433 11.54 15.49 -16.66
C SER A 433 11.43 16.88 -17.28
N ASN A 434 10.44 17.69 -16.84
CA ASN A 434 10.27 19.04 -17.39
C ASN A 434 11.45 19.95 -17.01
N THR A 435 11.96 19.85 -15.78
CA THR A 435 13.12 20.63 -15.34
C THR A 435 14.39 20.18 -16.07
N ALA A 436 14.59 18.86 -16.24
CA ALA A 436 15.72 18.30 -16.97
C ALA A 436 15.70 18.77 -18.44
N ALA A 437 14.55 18.66 -19.12
CA ALA A 437 14.39 19.09 -20.49
C ALA A 437 14.67 20.60 -20.66
N ALA A 438 14.15 21.45 -19.77
CA ALA A 438 14.41 22.89 -19.80
C ALA A 438 15.90 23.21 -19.64
N ARG A 439 16.59 22.53 -18.69
CA ARG A 439 18.03 22.75 -18.48
C ARG A 439 18.89 22.27 -19.64
N ILE A 440 18.52 21.14 -20.26
CA ILE A 440 19.22 20.64 -21.46
C ILE A 440 19.02 21.59 -22.64
N SER A 441 17.83 22.16 -22.84
CA SER A 441 17.57 23.17 -23.87
C SER A 441 18.36 24.47 -23.65
N ASP A 442 18.67 24.79 -22.37
CA ASP A 442 19.53 25.94 -22.01
C ASP A 442 21.04 25.60 -22.09
N GLY A 443 21.42 24.44 -22.62
CA GLY A 443 22.80 24.04 -22.88
C GLY A 443 23.47 23.23 -21.75
N ALA A 444 22.72 22.76 -20.74
CA ALA A 444 23.26 21.84 -19.74
C ALA A 444 23.50 20.45 -20.37
N THR A 445 24.45 19.69 -19.77
CA THR A 445 24.63 18.28 -20.11
C THR A 445 23.44 17.44 -19.66
N GLU A 446 23.25 16.24 -20.21
CA GLU A 446 22.18 15.31 -19.80
C GLU A 446 22.26 14.98 -18.30
N VAL A 447 23.49 14.81 -17.77
CA VAL A 447 23.72 14.57 -16.34
C VAL A 447 23.31 15.81 -15.52
N GLY A 448 23.74 17.01 -15.92
CA GLY A 448 23.38 18.24 -15.23
C GLY A 448 21.87 18.57 -15.30
N GLY A 449 21.22 18.25 -16.43
CA GLY A 449 19.77 18.33 -16.55
C GLY A 449 19.05 17.37 -15.61
N SER A 450 19.48 16.12 -15.57
CA SER A 450 18.92 15.09 -14.66
C SER A 450 19.11 15.47 -13.20
N GLU A 451 20.28 15.96 -12.81
CA GLU A 451 20.58 16.43 -11.46
C GLU A 451 19.64 17.58 -11.05
N ALA A 452 19.52 18.62 -11.88
CA ALA A 452 18.63 19.76 -11.62
C ALA A 452 17.15 19.32 -11.53
N GLY A 453 16.74 18.38 -12.38
CA GLY A 453 15.39 17.81 -12.36
C GLY A 453 15.09 17.07 -11.05
N ILE A 454 16.01 16.23 -10.58
CA ILE A 454 15.88 15.47 -9.35
C ILE A 454 15.86 16.41 -8.12
N HIS A 455 16.75 17.42 -8.07
CA HIS A 455 16.73 18.46 -7.03
C HIS A 455 15.38 19.15 -6.94
N THR A 456 14.87 19.63 -8.09
CA THR A 456 13.59 20.33 -8.13
C THR A 456 12.45 19.40 -7.69
N ALA A 457 12.44 18.14 -8.11
CA ALA A 457 11.44 17.18 -7.68
C ALA A 457 11.47 16.94 -6.16
N PHE A 458 12.64 16.76 -5.56
CA PHE A 458 12.77 16.64 -4.11
C PHE A 458 12.38 17.92 -3.35
N LEU A 459 12.59 19.09 -3.93
CA LEU A 459 12.12 20.36 -3.34
C LEU A 459 10.60 20.41 -3.25
N TYR A 460 9.87 19.96 -4.32
CA TYR A 460 8.42 19.81 -4.27
C TYR A 460 7.99 18.77 -3.21
N GLY A 461 8.71 17.65 -3.13
CA GLY A 461 8.48 16.64 -2.09
C GLY A 461 8.67 17.18 -0.68
N GLY A 462 9.75 17.96 -0.46
CA GLY A 462 10.02 18.64 0.79
C GLY A 462 8.90 19.64 1.15
N ALA A 463 8.45 20.45 0.19
CA ALA A 463 7.34 21.39 0.41
C ALA A 463 6.02 20.67 0.77
N VAL A 464 5.67 19.59 0.06
CA VAL A 464 4.49 18.77 0.38
C VAL A 464 4.62 18.13 1.75
N SER A 465 5.82 17.69 2.16
CA SER A 465 6.04 17.08 3.48
C SER A 465 5.76 18.03 4.65
N LEU A 466 5.91 19.36 4.48
CA LEU A 466 5.55 20.34 5.49
C LEU A 466 4.05 20.31 5.81
N VAL A 467 3.21 20.00 4.81
CA VAL A 467 1.76 19.80 5.03
C VAL A 467 1.53 18.59 5.95
N ALA A 468 2.28 17.50 5.76
CA ALA A 468 2.21 16.34 6.65
C ALA A 468 2.67 16.68 8.06
N VAL A 469 3.75 17.47 8.22
CA VAL A 469 4.21 17.95 9.52
C VAL A 469 3.12 18.79 10.20
N ALA A 470 2.51 19.73 9.49
CA ALA A 470 1.41 20.55 10.03
C ALA A 470 0.20 19.68 10.41
N ALA A 471 -0.19 18.73 9.55
CA ALA A 471 -1.31 17.81 9.80
C ALA A 471 -1.06 16.89 11.00
N SER A 472 0.20 16.53 11.29
CA SER A 472 0.55 15.64 12.40
C SER A 472 0.12 16.16 13.78
N PHE A 473 0.05 17.48 13.97
CA PHE A 473 -0.40 18.10 15.20
C PHE A 473 -1.91 17.93 15.45
N PHE A 474 -2.71 17.69 14.40
CA PHE A 474 -4.15 17.46 14.49
C PHE A 474 -4.54 16.01 14.78
N ILE A 475 -3.58 15.07 14.81
CA ILE A 475 -3.85 13.69 15.16
C ILE A 475 -4.30 13.63 16.62
N ARG A 476 -5.42 12.94 16.85
CA ARG A 476 -5.96 12.68 18.18
C ARG A 476 -5.72 11.23 18.56
N ALA A 477 -5.43 10.98 19.83
CA ALA A 477 -5.50 9.62 20.34
C ALA A 477 -6.95 9.11 20.20
N PRO A 478 -7.16 7.84 19.82
CA PRO A 478 -8.50 7.26 19.88
C PRO A 478 -9.03 7.45 21.31
N ALA A 479 -10.29 7.88 21.45
CA ALA A 479 -10.93 7.91 22.76
C ALA A 479 -10.87 6.48 23.32
N ARG A 480 -10.29 6.30 24.53
CA ARG A 480 -10.40 5.04 25.26
C ARG A 480 -11.89 4.74 25.38
N SER A 481 -12.32 3.59 24.86
CA SER A 481 -13.69 3.15 25.08
C SER A 481 -13.90 3.00 26.58
N ASP A 482 -14.97 3.61 27.12
CA ASP A 482 -15.35 3.54 28.54
C ASP A 482 -15.59 2.11 29.09
N ARG A 483 -15.31 1.08 28.31
CA ARG A 483 -15.35 -0.32 28.76
C ARG A 483 -14.17 -0.71 29.64
N ASP A 484 -13.10 0.09 29.70
CA ASP A 484 -11.95 -0.11 30.60
C ASP A 484 -12.03 0.78 31.86
N ALA A 485 -13.06 1.60 31.99
CA ALA A 485 -13.39 2.26 33.25
C ALA A 485 -14.06 1.21 34.15
N VAL A 486 -13.25 0.45 34.88
CA VAL A 486 -13.70 -0.30 36.04
C VAL A 486 -14.49 0.67 36.90
N ALA A 487 -15.78 0.40 37.10
CA ALA A 487 -16.62 1.17 38.01
C ALA A 487 -15.89 1.26 39.35
N PRO A 488 -15.75 2.47 39.95
CA PRO A 488 -15.15 2.54 41.28
C PRO A 488 -15.97 1.69 42.23
N ALA A 489 -15.28 0.80 42.96
CA ALA A 489 -15.90 -0.02 43.96
C ALA A 489 -16.73 0.86 44.90
N GLN A 490 -18.04 0.66 44.94
CA GLN A 490 -18.92 1.34 45.89
C GLN A 490 -18.48 0.91 47.28
N PRO A 491 -18.26 1.84 48.20
CA PRO A 491 -17.95 1.46 49.58
C PRO A 491 -19.20 0.80 50.16
N VAL A 492 -19.03 -0.44 50.60
CA VAL A 492 -20.04 -1.17 51.38
C VAL A 492 -20.14 -0.49 52.74
N HIS A 493 -21.29 0.10 53.01
CA HIS A 493 -21.68 0.54 54.37
C HIS A 493 -22.36 -0.58 55.12
#